data_86a749387f8e30f34d696931101f51bb
#
_entry.id   86a749387f8e30f34d696931101f51bb
#
_cell.length_a   1.000
_cell.length_b   1.000
_cell.length_c   1.000
_cell.angle_alpha   90.00
_cell.angle_beta   90.00
_cell.angle_gamma   90.00
#
_symmetry.space_group_name_H-M   'P 1'
#
loop_
_entity.id
_entity.type
_entity.pdbx_description
1 polymer ?
#
loop_
_entity_poly.entity_id
_entity_poly.type
_entity_poly.pdbx_seq_one_letter_code
_entity_poly.pdbx_strand_id
1 'polypeptide(L)' 'MATEEMAGVQFRVEELNPFLEWHLHTTAASLEFASAEATRIAMMIGRETRVLSEGGLVLFEVDPMEIRPTD' A
#
# COMPACT_ATOMS: atom_id res chain seq x y z
N MET A 1 -24.65 8.44 11.17
CA MET A 1 -23.93 9.54 10.57
C MET A 1 -23.20 9.10 9.35
N ALA A 2 -23.36 9.80 8.28
CA ALA A 2 -22.68 9.45 7.05
C ALA A 2 -21.17 9.49 7.21
N THR A 3 -20.71 10.39 8.05
CA THR A 3 -19.29 10.54 8.27
C THR A 3 -18.66 9.24 8.79
N GLU A 4 -19.38 8.57 9.66
CA GLU A 4 -18.86 7.36 10.24
C GLU A 4 -18.71 6.26 9.22
N GLU A 5 -19.63 6.22 8.30
CA GLU A 5 -19.56 5.22 7.26
C GLU A 5 -18.36 5.47 6.35
N MET A 6 -18.15 6.73 6.05
CA MET A 6 -16.98 7.08 5.22
C MET A 6 -15.71 6.76 5.96
N ALA A 7 -15.70 7.00 7.25
CA ALA A 7 -14.51 6.73 8.04
C ALA A 7 -14.20 5.24 8.11
N GLY A 8 -15.21 4.40 7.85
CA GLY A 8 -14.99 2.97 7.91
C GLY A 8 -14.23 2.41 6.72
N VAL A 9 -14.14 3.18 5.62
CA VAL A 9 -13.44 2.69 4.44
C VAL A 9 -11.95 2.86 4.64
N GLN A 10 -11.23 1.75 4.58
CA GLN A 10 -9.80 1.77 4.82
C GLN A 10 -9.11 0.96 3.73
N PHE A 11 -7.99 1.49 3.28
CA PHE A 11 -7.12 0.78 2.36
C PHE A 11 -5.90 0.34 3.13
N ARG A 12 -5.49 -0.90 2.91
CA ARG A 12 -4.34 -1.46 3.62
C ARG A 12 -3.10 -1.34 2.77
N VAL A 13 -2.02 -0.89 3.38
CA VAL A 13 -0.72 -0.82 2.73
C VAL A 13 0.13 -1.92 3.34
N GLU A 14 0.54 -2.88 2.51
CA GLU A 14 1.28 -4.05 2.97
C GLU A 14 2.63 -4.11 2.29
N GLU A 15 3.62 -4.58 3.01
CA GLU A 15 4.95 -4.80 2.46
C GLU A 15 5.26 -6.28 2.47
N LEU A 16 6.06 -6.72 1.51
CA LEU A 16 6.50 -8.10 1.44
C LEU A 16 7.78 -8.24 2.25
N ASN A 17 7.74 -9.07 3.30
CA ASN A 17 8.90 -9.20 4.15
C ASN A 17 9.88 -10.22 3.54
N PRO A 18 11.07 -10.37 4.14
CA PRO A 18 12.06 -11.29 3.57
C PRO A 18 11.64 -12.75 3.55
N PHE A 19 10.62 -13.10 4.32
CA PHE A 19 10.11 -14.47 4.34
C PHE A 19 8.99 -14.66 3.33
N LEU A 20 8.80 -13.67 2.46
CA LEU A 20 7.78 -13.70 1.41
C LEU A 20 6.37 -13.71 1.98
N GLU A 21 6.18 -13.01 3.07
CA GLU A 21 4.88 -12.85 3.68
C GLU A 21 4.49 -11.38 3.63
N TRP A 22 3.21 -11.14 3.37
CA TRP A 22 2.70 -9.78 3.33
C TRP A 22 2.40 -9.30 4.74
N HIS A 23 2.89 -8.14 5.06
CA HIS A 23 2.83 -7.58 6.40
C HIS A 23 2.12 -6.24 6.33
N LEU A 24 1.13 -6.06 7.17
CA LEU A 24 0.42 -4.78 7.21
C LEU A 24 1.36 -3.71 7.74
N HIS A 25 1.52 -2.64 6.97
CA HIS A 25 2.35 -1.53 7.37
C HIS A 25 1.50 -0.39 7.94
N THR A 26 0.44 -0.03 7.22
CA THR A 26 -0.43 1.05 7.67
C THR A 26 -1.74 0.97 6.91
N THR A 27 -2.69 1.80 7.30
CA THR A 27 -3.94 1.93 6.59
C THR A 27 -4.14 3.40 6.25
N ALA A 28 -4.98 3.64 5.25
CA ALA A 28 -5.26 4.99 4.82
C ALA A 28 -6.71 5.08 4.37
N ALA A 29 -7.25 6.27 4.45
CA ALA A 29 -8.66 6.47 4.15
C ALA A 29 -8.93 6.69 2.68
N SER A 30 -7.91 6.93 1.86
CA SER A 30 -8.09 7.13 0.43
C SER A 30 -7.08 6.29 -0.32
N LEU A 31 -7.47 5.87 -1.52
CA LEU A 31 -6.57 5.11 -2.38
C LEU A 31 -5.38 5.95 -2.79
N GLU A 32 -5.62 7.21 -3.04
CA GLU A 32 -4.56 8.10 -3.47
C GLU A 32 -3.48 8.20 -2.39
N PHE A 33 -3.90 8.39 -1.16
CA PHE A 33 -2.95 8.51 -0.07
C PHE A 33 -2.26 7.16 0.19
N ALA A 34 -3.02 6.08 0.13
CA ALA A 34 -2.45 4.75 0.34
C ALA A 34 -1.40 4.44 -0.73
N SER A 35 -1.68 4.80 -1.98
CA SER A 35 -0.74 4.53 -3.07
C SER A 35 0.54 5.33 -2.91
N ALA A 36 0.41 6.58 -2.47
CA ALA A 36 1.59 7.40 -2.22
C ALA A 36 2.43 6.81 -1.10
N GLU A 37 1.76 6.32 -0.05
CA GLU A 37 2.47 5.69 1.06
C GLU A 37 3.17 4.41 0.60
N ALA A 38 2.48 3.60 -0.19
CA ALA A 38 3.09 2.37 -0.68
C ALA A 38 4.35 2.66 -1.48
N THR A 39 4.30 3.68 -2.32
CA THR A 39 5.46 4.05 -3.11
C THR A 39 6.60 4.52 -2.22
N ARG A 40 6.27 5.36 -1.24
CA ARG A 40 7.29 5.87 -0.34
C ARG A 40 7.95 4.73 0.44
N ILE A 41 7.14 3.80 0.93
CA ILE A 41 7.66 2.69 1.71
C ILE A 41 8.54 1.80 0.84
N ALA A 42 8.07 1.50 -0.37
CA ALA A 42 8.85 0.65 -1.28
C ALA A 42 10.22 1.26 -1.55
N MET A 43 10.26 2.57 -1.75
CA MET A 43 11.52 3.25 -2.01
C MET A 43 12.41 3.25 -0.79
N MET A 44 11.82 3.42 0.40
CA MET A 44 12.59 3.52 1.62
C MET A 44 13.22 2.19 2.02
N ILE A 45 12.45 1.13 1.95
CA ILE A 45 12.92 -0.15 2.46
C ILE A 45 13.34 -1.12 1.36
N GLY A 46 13.07 -0.78 0.11
CA GLY A 46 13.51 -1.61 -1.00
C GLY A 46 12.76 -2.92 -1.13
N ARG A 47 11.50 -2.95 -0.73
CA ARG A 47 10.68 -4.15 -0.80
C ARG A 47 9.39 -3.85 -1.53
N GLU A 48 8.80 -4.90 -2.08
CA GLU A 48 7.51 -4.75 -2.72
C GLU A 48 6.46 -4.32 -1.71
N THR A 49 5.59 -3.41 -2.13
CA THR A 49 4.45 -3.00 -1.34
C THR A 49 3.20 -3.07 -2.19
N ARG A 50 2.06 -3.15 -1.54
CA ARG A 50 0.79 -3.19 -2.26
C ARG A 50 -0.29 -2.53 -1.43
N VAL A 51 -1.34 -2.11 -2.13
CA VAL A 51 -2.52 -1.53 -1.48
C VAL A 51 -3.69 -2.42 -1.77
N LEU A 52 -4.43 -2.78 -0.73
CA LEU A 52 -5.60 -3.61 -0.86
C LEU A 52 -6.82 -2.85 -0.40
N SER A 53 -7.94 -3.16 -1.05
CA SER A 53 -9.22 -2.65 -0.60
C SER A 53 -9.61 -3.35 0.70
N GLU A 54 -10.67 -2.86 1.29
CA GLU A 54 -11.20 -3.46 2.52
C GLU A 54 -11.53 -4.93 2.32
N GLY A 55 -11.99 -5.27 1.13
CA GLY A 55 -12.33 -6.65 0.82
C GLY A 55 -11.16 -7.52 0.43
N GLY A 56 -9.95 -6.97 0.41
CA GLY A 56 -8.77 -7.76 0.10
C GLY A 56 -8.36 -7.77 -1.35
N LEU A 57 -8.94 -6.88 -2.16
CA LEU A 57 -8.59 -6.81 -3.57
C LEU A 57 -7.36 -5.93 -3.73
N VAL A 58 -6.37 -6.43 -4.45
CA VAL A 58 -5.15 -5.67 -4.69
C VAL A 58 -5.45 -4.59 -5.73
N LEU A 59 -5.25 -3.35 -5.34
CA LEU A 59 -5.57 -2.20 -6.18
C LEU A 59 -4.33 -1.52 -6.74
N PHE A 60 -3.18 -1.72 -6.14
CA PHE A 60 -1.98 -1.00 -6.53
C PHE A 60 -0.78 -1.78 -6.01
N GLU A 61 0.24 -1.90 -6.83
CA GLU A 61 1.45 -2.61 -6.43
C GLU A 61 2.66 -1.79 -6.83
N VAL A 62 3.68 -1.82 -5.98
CA VAL A 62 4.93 -1.13 -6.26
C VAL A 62 6.06 -2.12 -6.07
N ASP A 63 6.85 -2.28 -7.12
CA ASP A 63 8.07 -3.06 -7.05
C ASP A 63 9.23 -2.07 -7.15
N PRO A 64 10.03 -1.91 -6.09
CA PRO A 64 11.09 -0.91 -6.11
C PRO A 64 12.08 -1.11 -7.24
N MET A 65 12.23 -2.33 -7.70
CA MET A 65 13.14 -2.59 -8.80
C MET A 65 12.64 -2.00 -10.12
N GLU A 66 11.33 -1.82 -10.23
CA GLU A 66 10.74 -1.34 -11.47
C GLU A 66 10.63 0.16 -11.56
N ILE A 67 10.89 0.86 -10.45
CA ILE A 67 10.78 2.30 -10.46
C ILE A 67 12.14 2.98 -10.38
N ARG A 68 13.17 2.22 -10.71
CA ARG A 68 14.50 2.81 -10.77
C ARG A 68 14.56 3.83 -11.92
N PRO A 69 15.38 4.87 -11.74
CA PRO A 69 15.52 5.83 -12.82
C PRO A 69 16.04 5.15 -14.08
N THR A 70 15.55 5.62 -15.19
CA THR A 70 16.02 5.14 -16.47
C THR A 70 17.25 5.93 -16.89
N ASP A 71 18.20 5.26 -17.41
CA ASP A 71 19.43 5.94 -17.84
C ASP A 71 19.37 6.40 -19.26
#